data_c415b65e4da2e43fedcfd4a73d28e2dd
#
_entry.id   c415b65e4da2e43fedcfd4a73d28e2dd
#
_cell.length_a   1.000
_cell.length_b   1.000
_cell.length_c   1.000
_cell.angle_alpha   90.00
_cell.angle_beta   90.00
_cell.angle_gamma   90.00
#
_symmetry.space_group_name_H-M   'P 1'
#
loop_
_entity.id
_entity.type
_entity.pdbx_description
1 polymer ?
#
loop_
_entity_poly.entity_id
_entity_poly.type
_entity_poly.pdbx_seq_one_letter_code
_entity_poly.pdbx_strand_id
1 'polypeptide(L)'
;MATPVGRIEKEFLFKALYDEKLAIAYVKDRNEYTLTLELPAGAEMTLRHNKPIGKLKPHTKLPLLFNYRGQVIDFNTEVISQKENLIICKTPDTLYKNLDRNYLRVDTPSDLKILFTFRGDRYNLTFPKVPEYENITVDSLGQNINLSGLIKQITSSLKNFADGYKIVNFKDKKPETIEERIVSETGKTLFIPSTAGFLPKTDPYPKKRIITEDIFKRYLETTGVGISYLDETCARFLKNKMDDGFYSDAWVPILFHEYVIGYIHIWIVKQNRLPFDFSVLDNVYQFSKVLAFSLKENGYFEHGRMQNEAFEGKVLDISASGLLFAYPLGTSLLATFLVDAELTVTIEAPYRTISVTAKIVRRFKDKSACYFGCRFINMAPEDIRFLFEHLYGRRIDADDTAFLAGQV
;
A
#
# COMPACT_ATOMS: atom_id res chain seq x y z
N MET A 1 8.89 -1.45 -1.27
CA MET A 1 7.86 -0.43 -1.62
C MET A 1 8.53 0.87 -2.04
N ALA A 2 7.99 1.55 -3.07
CA ALA A 2 8.47 2.88 -3.44
C ALA A 2 8.31 3.84 -2.24
N THR A 3 9.39 4.46 -1.82
CA THR A 3 9.39 5.41 -0.70
C THR A 3 9.51 6.82 -1.26
N PRO A 4 8.58 7.74 -0.93
CA PRO A 4 8.71 9.12 -1.36
C PRO A 4 9.95 9.75 -0.74
N VAL A 5 10.67 10.50 -1.54
CA VAL A 5 11.87 11.23 -1.14
C VAL A 5 11.46 12.49 -0.38
N GLY A 6 12.07 12.73 0.78
CA GLY A 6 11.82 13.92 1.56
C GLY A 6 12.29 15.21 0.84
N ARG A 7 11.73 16.38 1.24
CA ARG A 7 12.01 17.67 0.56
C ARG A 7 13.50 18.01 0.47
N ILE A 8 14.22 17.89 1.59
CA ILE A 8 15.67 18.21 1.64
C ILE A 8 16.47 17.23 0.75
N GLU A 9 16.15 15.94 0.82
CA GLU A 9 16.80 14.92 -0.01
C GLU A 9 16.50 15.13 -1.49
N LYS A 10 15.31 15.57 -1.86
CA LYS A 10 14.92 15.93 -3.24
C LYS A 10 15.79 17.08 -3.78
N GLU A 11 15.96 18.14 -2.99
CA GLU A 11 16.81 19.29 -3.37
C GLU A 11 18.27 18.83 -3.57
N PHE A 12 18.77 17.96 -2.70
CA PHE A 12 20.09 17.36 -2.83
C PHE A 12 20.24 16.50 -4.10
N LEU A 13 19.26 15.66 -4.41
CA LEU A 13 19.27 14.80 -5.61
C LEU A 13 19.25 15.63 -6.90
N PHE A 14 18.45 16.70 -6.97
CA PHE A 14 18.47 17.61 -8.12
C PHE A 14 19.81 18.35 -8.26
N LYS A 15 20.42 18.73 -7.14
CA LYS A 15 21.77 19.30 -7.16
C LYS A 15 22.79 18.30 -7.67
N ALA A 16 22.75 17.05 -7.22
CA ALA A 16 23.63 15.98 -7.72
C ALA A 16 23.40 15.72 -9.23
N LEU A 17 22.14 15.64 -9.69
CA LEU A 17 21.81 15.52 -11.12
C LEU A 17 22.48 16.61 -11.97
N TYR A 18 22.47 17.85 -11.47
CA TYR A 18 23.08 18.98 -12.17
C TYR A 18 24.60 18.98 -12.10
N ASP A 19 25.18 18.85 -10.91
CA ASP A 19 26.62 18.98 -10.65
C ASP A 19 27.40 17.79 -11.26
N GLU A 20 26.89 16.57 -11.12
CA GLU A 20 27.53 15.34 -11.58
C GLU A 20 27.12 14.96 -13.00
N LYS A 21 26.20 15.71 -13.63
CA LYS A 21 25.66 15.43 -14.97
C LYS A 21 25.14 13.99 -15.12
N LEU A 22 24.45 13.52 -14.08
CA LEU A 22 23.94 12.16 -14.07
C LEU A 22 22.96 11.92 -15.22
N ALA A 23 23.07 10.73 -15.81
CA ALA A 23 22.21 10.29 -16.89
C ALA A 23 20.78 10.02 -16.37
N ILE A 24 19.78 10.61 -17.02
CA ILE A 24 18.37 10.38 -16.77
C ILE A 24 17.83 9.59 -17.96
N ALA A 25 17.31 8.39 -17.72
CA ALA A 25 16.75 7.54 -18.74
C ALA A 25 15.29 7.92 -19.05
N TYR A 26 14.96 7.93 -20.32
CA TYR A 26 13.61 8.09 -20.87
C TYR A 26 13.40 7.14 -22.04
N VAL A 27 12.24 6.49 -22.12
CA VAL A 27 11.91 5.62 -23.26
C VAL A 27 10.67 6.16 -23.97
N LYS A 28 10.78 6.28 -25.29
CA LYS A 28 9.67 6.66 -26.19
C LYS A 28 9.75 5.83 -27.47
N ASP A 29 8.61 5.31 -27.91
CA ASP A 29 8.50 4.57 -29.17
C ASP A 29 9.57 3.47 -29.30
N ARG A 30 9.82 2.70 -28.22
CA ARG A 30 10.85 1.65 -28.11
C ARG A 30 12.30 2.14 -28.28
N ASN A 31 12.55 3.42 -28.11
CA ASN A 31 13.87 3.98 -28.08
C ASN A 31 14.19 4.54 -26.70
N GLU A 32 15.35 4.17 -26.19
CA GLU A 32 15.89 4.74 -24.96
C GLU A 32 16.69 5.99 -25.26
N TYR A 33 16.41 7.04 -24.52
CA TYR A 33 17.06 8.34 -24.58
C TYR A 33 17.75 8.64 -23.27
N THR A 34 18.93 9.18 -23.35
CA THR A 34 19.64 9.73 -22.20
C THR A 34 19.43 11.22 -22.15
N LEU A 35 18.91 11.69 -21.03
CA LEU A 35 18.72 13.11 -20.75
C LEU A 35 19.71 13.55 -19.66
N THR A 36 20.09 14.83 -19.68
CA THR A 36 20.89 15.45 -18.62
C THR A 36 20.23 16.74 -18.16
N LEU A 37 20.35 17.06 -16.88
CA LEU A 37 19.86 18.32 -16.33
C LEU A 37 20.82 19.45 -16.72
N GLU A 38 20.32 20.47 -17.48
CA GLU A 38 21.14 21.60 -18.00
C GLU A 38 21.21 22.75 -17.03
N LEU A 39 20.12 23.05 -16.31
CA LEU A 39 20.04 24.15 -15.38
C LEU A 39 19.60 23.59 -14.00
N PRO A 40 20.05 24.23 -12.89
CA PRO A 40 19.53 23.85 -11.57
C PRO A 40 18.01 23.86 -11.54
N ALA A 41 17.41 22.83 -10.92
CA ALA A 41 15.97 22.71 -10.86
C ALA A 41 15.38 23.80 -9.94
N GLY A 42 14.47 24.61 -10.49
CA GLY A 42 13.64 25.57 -9.76
C GLY A 42 12.18 25.13 -9.80
N ALA A 43 11.26 26.02 -10.18
CA ALA A 43 9.88 25.66 -10.51
C ALA A 43 9.79 24.83 -11.78
N GLU A 44 10.73 25.05 -12.69
CA GLU A 44 10.91 24.34 -13.95
C GLU A 44 12.31 23.73 -14.00
N MET A 45 12.47 22.65 -14.76
CA MET A 45 13.76 22.03 -15.07
C MET A 45 13.96 21.93 -16.57
N THR A 46 15.21 22.11 -17.00
CA THR A 46 15.60 22.01 -18.41
C THR A 46 16.44 20.76 -18.60
N LEU A 47 15.96 19.85 -19.44
CA LEU A 47 16.62 18.62 -19.81
C LEU A 47 17.17 18.69 -21.22
N ARG A 48 18.43 18.26 -21.39
CA ARG A 48 19.07 18.11 -22.71
C ARG A 48 19.03 16.64 -23.09
N HIS A 49 18.60 16.34 -24.31
CA HIS A 49 18.63 14.96 -24.84
C HIS A 49 19.84 14.77 -25.80
N ASN A 50 20.38 13.56 -25.77
CA ASN A 50 21.56 13.18 -26.55
C ASN A 50 21.26 12.72 -27.98
N LYS A 51 20.01 12.33 -28.27
CA LYS A 51 19.52 11.90 -29.59
C LYS A 51 18.24 12.64 -29.91
N PRO A 52 17.92 12.92 -31.20
CA PRO A 52 16.67 13.58 -31.56
C PRO A 52 15.45 12.80 -30.99
N ILE A 53 14.75 13.41 -30.08
CA ILE A 53 13.46 12.94 -29.60
C ILE A 53 12.38 13.58 -30.47
N GLY A 54 11.51 12.77 -31.07
CA GLY A 54 10.39 13.32 -31.83
C GLY A 54 9.60 14.36 -31.04
N LYS A 55 8.81 15.16 -31.71
CA LYS A 55 8.08 16.30 -31.10
C LYS A 55 7.24 15.85 -29.91
N LEU A 56 7.49 16.44 -28.75
CA LEU A 56 6.70 16.28 -27.52
C LEU A 56 5.69 17.43 -27.44
N LYS A 57 4.43 17.09 -27.19
CA LYS A 57 3.38 18.09 -26.99
C LYS A 57 3.44 18.65 -25.57
N PRO A 58 3.07 19.91 -25.33
CA PRO A 58 2.83 20.43 -23.99
C PRO A 58 1.88 19.51 -23.23
N HIS A 59 2.06 19.41 -21.91
CA HIS A 59 1.32 18.52 -21.01
C HIS A 59 1.58 17.02 -21.19
N THR A 60 2.53 16.61 -22.05
CA THR A 60 2.96 15.20 -22.12
C THR A 60 3.65 14.83 -20.80
N LYS A 61 3.23 13.73 -20.19
CA LYS A 61 3.90 13.18 -19.00
C LYS A 61 5.12 12.38 -19.42
N LEU A 62 6.26 12.67 -18.79
CA LEU A 62 7.51 11.95 -18.99
C LEU A 62 7.83 11.13 -17.74
N PRO A 63 7.76 9.79 -17.79
CA PRO A 63 8.33 8.95 -16.77
C PRO A 63 9.85 8.94 -16.92
N LEU A 64 10.56 9.36 -15.89
CA LEU A 64 12.01 9.52 -15.88
C LEU A 64 12.63 8.70 -14.74
N LEU A 65 13.84 8.18 -14.99
CA LEU A 65 14.56 7.33 -14.05
C LEU A 65 16.06 7.68 -14.08
N PHE A 66 16.68 7.71 -12.91
CA PHE A 66 18.15 7.81 -12.81
C PHE A 66 18.68 6.99 -11.64
N ASN A 67 19.96 6.66 -11.70
CA ASN A 67 20.67 5.98 -10.62
C ASN A 67 21.54 6.99 -9.85
N TYR A 68 21.42 6.98 -8.54
CA TYR A 68 22.30 7.73 -7.67
C TYR A 68 22.88 6.81 -6.59
N ARG A 69 24.20 6.58 -6.63
CA ARG A 69 24.93 5.71 -5.68
C ARG A 69 24.31 4.32 -5.50
N GLY A 70 23.92 3.69 -6.60
CA GLY A 70 23.28 2.36 -6.58
C GLY A 70 21.79 2.36 -6.23
N GLN A 71 21.20 3.53 -5.95
CA GLN A 71 19.77 3.68 -5.72
C GLN A 71 19.07 4.17 -6.98
N VAL A 72 18.07 3.43 -7.41
CA VAL A 72 17.20 3.83 -8.52
C VAL A 72 16.16 4.82 -8.00
N ILE A 73 16.10 5.98 -8.65
CA ILE A 73 15.15 7.06 -8.36
C ILE A 73 14.25 7.24 -9.59
N ASP A 74 12.93 7.20 -9.40
CA ASP A 74 11.97 7.50 -10.47
C ASP A 74 11.14 8.73 -10.15
N PHE A 75 10.65 9.39 -11.20
CA PHE A 75 9.71 10.49 -11.09
C PHE A 75 8.97 10.72 -12.40
N ASN A 76 7.79 11.30 -12.31
CA ASN A 76 7.05 11.79 -13.47
C ASN A 76 7.12 13.31 -13.52
N THR A 77 7.31 13.84 -14.72
CA THR A 77 7.24 15.27 -14.99
C THR A 77 6.32 15.58 -16.17
N GLU A 78 5.99 16.82 -16.37
CA GLU A 78 5.11 17.29 -17.44
C GLU A 78 5.88 18.27 -18.35
N VAL A 79 5.82 18.03 -19.65
CA VAL A 79 6.44 18.90 -20.65
C VAL A 79 5.71 20.24 -20.68
N ILE A 80 6.46 21.32 -20.59
CA ILE A 80 5.99 22.69 -20.83
C ILE A 80 6.26 23.07 -22.29
N SER A 81 7.49 22.88 -22.76
CA SER A 81 7.87 23.15 -24.13
C SER A 81 9.11 22.36 -24.54
N GLN A 82 9.33 22.23 -25.83
CA GLN A 82 10.54 21.65 -26.43
C GLN A 82 11.12 22.58 -27.45
N LYS A 83 12.43 22.84 -27.37
CA LYS A 83 13.19 23.64 -28.32
C LYS A 83 14.49 22.92 -28.69
N GLU A 84 14.69 22.61 -29.95
CA GLU A 84 15.86 21.87 -30.43
C GLU A 84 16.13 20.60 -29.61
N ASN A 85 17.25 20.57 -28.89
CA ASN A 85 17.65 19.45 -28.02
C ASN A 85 17.34 19.66 -26.55
N LEU A 86 16.50 20.63 -26.20
CA LEU A 86 16.10 20.96 -24.84
C LEU A 86 14.60 20.70 -24.63
N ILE A 87 14.28 20.10 -23.50
CA ILE A 87 12.92 19.89 -23.04
C ILE A 87 12.76 20.66 -21.73
N ILE A 88 11.82 21.59 -21.68
CA ILE A 88 11.45 22.33 -20.47
C ILE A 88 10.27 21.62 -19.84
N CYS A 89 10.43 21.20 -18.59
CA CYS A 89 9.46 20.44 -17.83
C CYS A 89 9.15 21.11 -16.49
N LYS A 90 8.00 20.82 -15.91
CA LYS A 90 7.72 21.15 -14.52
C LYS A 90 8.66 20.35 -13.60
N THR A 91 9.20 20.99 -12.55
CA THR A 91 9.91 20.21 -11.53
C THR A 91 8.92 19.30 -10.81
N PRO A 92 9.18 17.99 -10.71
CA PRO A 92 8.24 17.06 -10.12
C PRO A 92 8.04 17.34 -8.62
N ASP A 93 6.81 17.17 -8.12
CA ASP A 93 6.51 17.37 -6.71
C ASP A 93 7.19 16.32 -5.85
N THR A 94 7.23 15.07 -6.31
CA THR A 94 7.75 13.92 -5.55
C THR A 94 8.68 13.07 -6.41
N LEU A 95 9.83 12.70 -5.85
CA LEU A 95 10.69 11.62 -6.32
C LEU A 95 10.43 10.36 -5.49
N TYR A 96 10.67 9.19 -6.05
CA TYR A 96 10.52 7.91 -5.38
C TYR A 96 11.81 7.12 -5.39
N LYS A 97 12.18 6.52 -4.25
CA LYS A 97 13.33 5.63 -4.08
C LYS A 97 12.90 4.26 -3.56
N ASN A 98 13.87 3.34 -3.46
CA ASN A 98 13.63 1.95 -3.03
C ASN A 98 12.52 1.29 -3.87
N LEU A 99 12.61 1.52 -5.16
CA LEU A 99 11.78 0.83 -6.09
C LEU A 99 12.30 -0.61 -6.19
N ASP A 100 11.45 -1.58 -5.90
CA ASP A 100 11.64 -2.96 -6.38
C ASP A 100 11.45 -2.98 -7.92
N ARG A 101 11.97 -1.96 -8.61
CA ARG A 101 11.79 -1.75 -10.04
C ARG A 101 13.13 -1.81 -10.74
N ASN A 102 13.33 -2.89 -11.44
CA ASN A 102 14.56 -3.09 -12.20
C ASN A 102 14.51 -2.44 -13.59
N TYR A 103 13.31 -2.07 -14.08
CA TYR A 103 13.13 -1.60 -15.45
C TYR A 103 12.23 -0.37 -15.54
N LEU A 104 12.52 0.48 -16.52
CA LEU A 104 11.73 1.66 -16.85
C LEU A 104 10.32 1.25 -17.32
N ARG A 105 9.32 2.03 -16.96
CA ARG A 105 7.96 1.86 -17.47
C ARG A 105 7.77 2.63 -18.76
N VAL A 106 7.07 1.99 -19.67
CA VAL A 106 6.70 2.58 -20.96
C VAL A 106 5.19 2.53 -21.13
N ASP A 107 4.66 3.44 -21.92
CA ASP A 107 3.27 3.31 -22.37
C ASP A 107 3.11 1.99 -23.11
N THR A 108 1.96 1.34 -22.92
CA THR A 108 1.70 0.04 -23.57
C THR A 108 1.76 0.18 -25.08
N PRO A 109 2.70 -0.50 -25.78
CA PRO A 109 2.75 -0.50 -27.23
C PRO A 109 1.45 -0.96 -27.86
N SER A 110 1.03 -0.35 -28.95
CA SER A 110 -0.27 -0.64 -29.61
C SER A 110 -0.37 -2.03 -30.23
N ASP A 111 0.77 -2.69 -30.43
CA ASP A 111 0.87 -4.07 -30.95
C ASP A 111 0.93 -5.13 -29.83
N LEU A 112 0.84 -4.73 -28.56
CA LEU A 112 0.65 -5.63 -27.45
C LEU A 112 -0.82 -5.67 -27.03
N LYS A 113 -1.39 -6.88 -27.00
CA LYS A 113 -2.69 -7.12 -26.38
C LYS A 113 -2.48 -7.85 -25.07
N ILE A 114 -3.05 -7.31 -24.00
CA ILE A 114 -2.87 -7.83 -22.65
C ILE A 114 -4.22 -8.30 -22.11
N LEU A 115 -4.27 -9.57 -21.75
CA LEU A 115 -5.44 -10.24 -21.21
C LEU A 115 -5.16 -10.64 -19.76
N PHE A 116 -6.17 -10.55 -18.93
CA PHE A 116 -6.10 -10.89 -17.53
C PHE A 116 -7.01 -12.04 -17.19
N THR A 117 -6.51 -12.97 -16.39
CA THR A 117 -7.32 -14.05 -15.81
C THR A 117 -7.04 -14.09 -14.32
N PHE A 118 -8.08 -13.97 -13.50
CA PHE A 118 -7.97 -14.12 -12.07
C PHE A 118 -7.97 -15.60 -11.69
N ARG A 119 -7.00 -16.01 -10.89
CA ARG A 119 -6.91 -17.34 -10.28
C ARG A 119 -6.79 -17.16 -8.77
N GLY A 120 -7.79 -17.52 -8.02
CA GLY A 120 -7.71 -17.39 -6.58
C GLY A 120 -9.04 -17.55 -5.88
N ASP A 121 -9.02 -17.35 -4.60
CA ASP A 121 -10.21 -17.47 -3.76
C ASP A 121 -11.03 -16.19 -3.84
N ARG A 122 -12.33 -16.34 -3.93
CA ARG A 122 -13.26 -15.23 -3.83
C ARG A 122 -13.51 -14.97 -2.35
N TYR A 123 -13.16 -13.77 -1.90
CA TYR A 123 -13.39 -13.37 -0.52
C TYR A 123 -14.74 -12.71 -0.33
N ASN A 124 -15.46 -13.13 0.71
CA ASN A 124 -16.61 -12.39 1.20
C ASN A 124 -16.16 -11.41 2.28
N LEU A 125 -16.04 -10.13 1.93
CA LEU A 125 -15.53 -9.08 2.79
C LEU A 125 -16.63 -8.04 3.09
N THR A 126 -17.74 -8.48 3.67
CA THR A 126 -18.84 -7.61 4.14
C THR A 126 -18.54 -7.00 5.51
N PHE A 127 -17.34 -6.48 5.69
CA PHE A 127 -16.87 -5.84 6.92
C PHE A 127 -16.76 -4.33 6.77
N PRO A 128 -16.75 -3.55 7.89
CA PRO A 128 -16.45 -2.13 7.84
C PRO A 128 -15.13 -1.84 7.15
N LYS A 129 -15.10 -0.80 6.30
CA LYS A 129 -13.91 -0.36 5.58
C LYS A 129 -13.31 0.87 6.20
N VAL A 130 -11.98 0.92 6.24
CA VAL A 130 -11.23 2.09 6.66
C VAL A 130 -10.42 2.66 5.49
N PRO A 131 -10.32 4.01 5.37
CA PRO A 131 -9.63 4.64 4.25
C PRO A 131 -8.11 4.47 4.29
N GLU A 132 -7.56 4.35 5.49
CA GLU A 132 -6.12 4.21 5.73
C GLU A 132 -5.87 2.88 6.41
N TYR A 133 -5.11 1.99 5.77
CA TYR A 133 -4.70 0.73 6.35
C TYR A 133 -3.23 0.44 6.05
N GLU A 134 -2.61 -0.34 6.92
CA GLU A 134 -1.26 -0.82 6.72
C GLU A 134 -1.31 -2.21 6.05
N ASN A 135 -0.72 -2.33 4.87
CA ASN A 135 -0.49 -3.65 4.28
C ASN A 135 0.46 -4.44 5.18
N ILE A 136 -0.03 -5.54 5.69
CA ILE A 136 0.73 -6.44 6.54
C ILE A 136 1.30 -7.53 5.65
N THR A 137 2.59 -7.42 5.32
CA THR A 137 3.35 -8.54 4.82
C THR A 137 3.83 -9.34 6.02
N VAL A 138 3.34 -10.54 6.16
CA VAL A 138 3.82 -11.50 7.16
C VAL A 138 4.85 -12.39 6.46
N ASP A 139 6.04 -11.82 6.19
CA ASP A 139 7.11 -12.49 5.46
C ASP A 139 7.78 -13.65 6.22
N SER A 140 7.32 -13.96 7.45
CA SER A 140 8.02 -14.90 8.34
C SER A 140 7.18 -15.97 9.01
N LEU A 141 5.88 -16.02 8.78
CA LEU A 141 5.05 -17.08 9.36
C LEU A 141 4.92 -18.21 8.34
N GLY A 142 5.58 -19.33 8.63
CA GLY A 142 5.55 -20.53 7.78
C GLY A 142 4.13 -21.02 7.48
N GLN A 143 3.96 -21.63 6.32
CA GLN A 143 2.72 -22.30 5.92
C GLN A 143 2.33 -23.35 6.98
N ASN A 144 1.06 -23.41 7.37
CA ASN A 144 0.43 -24.26 8.39
C ASN A 144 0.39 -23.70 9.82
N ILE A 145 -0.22 -22.53 10.00
CA ILE A 145 -0.52 -22.02 11.33
C ILE A 145 -1.79 -22.71 11.86
N ASN A 146 -1.65 -23.48 12.93
CA ASN A 146 -2.80 -24.02 13.65
C ASN A 146 -3.54 -22.91 14.40
N LEU A 147 -4.68 -22.45 13.84
CA LEU A 147 -5.49 -21.36 14.39
C LEU A 147 -5.86 -21.59 15.85
N SER A 148 -6.28 -22.83 16.22
CA SER A 148 -6.65 -23.15 17.60
C SER A 148 -5.46 -23.08 18.57
N GLY A 149 -4.30 -23.53 18.14
CA GLY A 149 -3.03 -23.41 18.89
C GLY A 149 -2.63 -21.95 19.08
N LEU A 150 -2.73 -21.16 18.02
CA LEU A 150 -2.42 -19.72 18.03
C LEU A 150 -3.35 -18.96 18.99
N ILE A 151 -4.66 -19.18 18.91
CA ILE A 151 -5.63 -18.55 19.82
C ILE A 151 -5.31 -18.90 21.28
N LYS A 152 -4.97 -20.15 21.57
CA LYS A 152 -4.57 -20.56 22.92
C LYS A 152 -3.30 -19.82 23.39
N GLN A 153 -2.31 -19.69 22.53
CA GLN A 153 -1.07 -18.97 22.85
C GLN A 153 -1.35 -17.47 23.09
N ILE A 154 -2.11 -16.82 22.21
CA ILE A 154 -2.53 -15.42 22.36
C ILE A 154 -3.27 -15.23 23.68
N THR A 155 -4.29 -16.05 23.94
CA THR A 155 -5.10 -15.93 25.15
C THR A 155 -4.30 -16.18 26.44
N SER A 156 -3.35 -17.11 26.41
CA SER A 156 -2.41 -17.31 27.52
C SER A 156 -1.54 -16.08 27.77
N SER A 157 -1.02 -15.47 26.71
CA SER A 157 -0.21 -14.25 26.83
C SER A 157 -1.02 -13.06 27.34
N LEU A 158 -2.26 -12.87 26.85
CA LEU A 158 -3.14 -11.78 27.30
C LEU A 158 -3.41 -11.84 28.82
N LYS A 159 -3.57 -13.02 29.39
CA LYS A 159 -3.78 -13.20 30.85
C LYS A 159 -2.62 -12.71 31.72
N ASN A 160 -1.41 -12.60 31.15
CA ASN A 160 -0.25 -12.15 31.91
C ASN A 160 -0.32 -10.66 32.24
N PHE A 161 -0.94 -9.84 31.40
CA PHE A 161 -0.98 -8.39 31.56
C PHE A 161 -2.40 -7.78 31.69
N ALA A 162 -3.45 -8.53 31.36
CA ALA A 162 -4.83 -8.10 31.47
C ALA A 162 -5.61 -8.92 32.51
N ASP A 163 -6.57 -8.30 33.21
CA ASP A 163 -7.50 -9.02 34.08
C ASP A 163 -8.59 -9.73 33.28
N GLY A 164 -8.91 -9.21 32.11
CA GLY A 164 -9.83 -9.82 31.17
C GLY A 164 -9.52 -9.46 29.72
N TYR A 165 -10.04 -10.29 28.83
CA TYR A 165 -9.93 -10.05 27.39
C TYR A 165 -11.15 -10.64 26.66
N LYS A 166 -11.44 -10.09 25.48
CA LYS A 166 -12.47 -10.57 24.56
C LYS A 166 -11.96 -10.43 23.12
N ILE A 167 -12.12 -11.46 22.31
CA ILE A 167 -11.86 -11.40 20.86
C ILE A 167 -13.20 -11.48 20.16
N VAL A 168 -13.54 -10.47 19.39
CA VAL A 168 -14.81 -10.35 18.67
C VAL A 168 -14.56 -10.27 17.19
N ASN A 169 -15.38 -10.94 16.43
CA ASN A 169 -15.42 -10.91 14.99
C ASN A 169 -16.74 -10.30 14.51
N PHE A 170 -16.69 -9.47 13.47
CA PHE A 170 -17.84 -8.80 12.89
C PHE A 170 -18.54 -9.56 11.76
N LYS A 171 -18.20 -10.85 11.54
CA LYS A 171 -18.77 -11.61 10.41
C LYS A 171 -20.30 -11.58 10.38
N ASP A 172 -20.91 -11.75 11.53
CA ASP A 172 -22.39 -11.80 11.68
C ASP A 172 -22.91 -10.78 12.70
N LYS A 173 -22.04 -9.86 13.11
CA LYS A 173 -22.34 -8.85 14.13
C LYS A 173 -22.00 -7.45 13.63
N LYS A 174 -22.96 -6.53 13.72
CA LYS A 174 -22.68 -5.09 13.48
C LYS A 174 -22.10 -4.47 14.76
N PRO A 175 -21.20 -3.46 14.61
CA PRO A 175 -20.74 -2.68 15.76
C PRO A 175 -21.93 -1.97 16.46
N GLU A 176 -22.09 -2.20 17.76
CA GLU A 176 -23.23 -1.70 18.54
C GLU A 176 -22.82 -0.60 19.52
N THR A 177 -21.69 -0.82 20.25
CA THR A 177 -21.23 0.14 21.26
C THR A 177 -20.42 1.27 20.60
N ILE A 178 -20.20 2.35 21.32
CA ILE A 178 -19.41 3.48 20.84
C ILE A 178 -17.98 3.06 20.51
N GLU A 179 -17.40 2.17 21.33
CA GLU A 179 -16.06 1.65 21.13
C GLU A 179 -15.97 0.77 19.88
N GLU A 180 -16.94 -0.14 19.71
CA GLU A 180 -17.00 -1.00 18.51
C GLU A 180 -17.15 -0.16 17.24
N ARG A 181 -17.99 0.88 17.25
CA ARG A 181 -18.21 1.76 16.11
C ARG A 181 -16.97 2.57 15.77
N ILE A 182 -16.39 3.28 16.73
CA ILE A 182 -15.22 4.12 16.46
C ILE A 182 -14.01 3.30 16.00
N VAL A 183 -13.77 2.11 16.60
CA VAL A 183 -12.71 1.20 16.18
C VAL A 183 -12.97 0.67 14.77
N SER A 184 -14.22 0.30 14.46
CA SER A 184 -14.58 -0.23 13.13
C SER A 184 -14.52 0.83 12.03
N GLU A 185 -14.85 2.08 12.33
CA GLU A 185 -14.86 3.18 11.35
C GLU A 185 -13.46 3.78 11.11
N THR A 186 -12.63 3.79 12.16
CA THR A 186 -11.28 4.39 12.08
C THR A 186 -10.17 3.38 11.78
N GLY A 187 -10.37 2.10 12.10
CA GLY A 187 -9.32 1.08 12.08
C GLY A 187 -8.19 1.33 13.06
N LYS A 188 -8.44 2.16 14.09
CA LYS A 188 -7.45 2.57 15.10
C LYS A 188 -7.80 1.99 16.45
N THR A 189 -6.77 1.85 17.29
CA THR A 189 -6.91 1.38 18.67
C THR A 189 -7.53 2.45 19.54
N LEU A 190 -8.65 2.15 20.19
CA LEU A 190 -9.13 2.95 21.31
C LEU A 190 -8.35 2.53 22.55
N PHE A 191 -7.59 3.47 23.11
CA PHE A 191 -6.72 3.24 24.26
C PHE A 191 -7.05 4.20 25.39
N ILE A 192 -7.41 3.65 26.54
CA ILE A 192 -7.70 4.37 27.78
C ILE A 192 -6.65 3.93 28.80
N PRO A 193 -5.53 4.68 28.95
CA PRO A 193 -4.48 4.32 29.92
C PRO A 193 -5.01 4.25 31.34
N SER A 194 -5.86 5.20 31.69
CA SER A 194 -6.55 5.24 32.98
C SER A 194 -7.91 5.92 32.82
N THR A 195 -8.96 5.28 33.35
CA THR A 195 -10.32 5.83 33.33
C THR A 195 -10.47 7.08 34.23
N ALA A 196 -9.58 7.29 35.19
CA ALA A 196 -9.49 8.52 35.98
C ALA A 196 -8.73 9.66 35.28
N GLY A 197 -8.14 9.40 34.09
CA GLY A 197 -7.36 10.37 33.30
C GLY A 197 -8.09 10.87 32.09
N PHE A 198 -7.35 11.00 30.99
CA PHE A 198 -7.82 11.48 29.70
C PHE A 198 -7.43 10.49 28.61
N LEU A 199 -8.11 10.58 27.46
CA LEU A 199 -7.64 9.90 26.24
C LEU A 199 -6.27 10.45 25.83
N PRO A 200 -5.44 9.66 25.12
CA PRO A 200 -4.15 10.14 24.61
C PRO A 200 -4.32 11.39 23.75
N LYS A 201 -3.54 12.43 24.03
CA LYS A 201 -3.55 13.67 23.22
C LYS A 201 -2.78 13.52 21.92
N THR A 202 -1.76 12.64 21.91
CA THR A 202 -0.89 12.42 20.76
C THR A 202 -0.78 10.93 20.46
N ASP A 203 -0.59 10.63 19.19
CA ASP A 203 -0.30 9.27 18.72
C ASP A 203 1.20 9.14 18.48
N PRO A 204 1.92 8.29 19.23
CA PRO A 204 3.36 8.12 19.07
C PRO A 204 3.76 7.35 17.81
N TYR A 205 2.80 6.74 17.12
CA TYR A 205 3.09 5.91 15.95
C TYR A 205 3.16 6.73 14.66
N PRO A 206 4.17 6.51 13.80
CA PRO A 206 4.28 7.19 12.51
C PRO A 206 3.04 7.05 11.63
N LYS A 207 2.36 5.91 11.73
CA LYS A 207 1.18 5.58 10.95
C LYS A 207 -0.15 5.83 11.67
N LYS A 208 -0.12 6.61 12.73
CA LYS A 208 -1.32 7.06 13.48
C LYS A 208 -2.32 5.92 13.78
N ARG A 209 -1.95 5.06 14.73
CA ARG A 209 -2.72 3.87 15.12
C ARG A 209 -3.65 4.05 16.32
N ILE A 210 -3.55 5.17 17.01
CA ILE A 210 -4.27 5.42 18.26
C ILE A 210 -5.39 6.44 18.02
N ILE A 211 -6.54 6.20 18.62
CA ILE A 211 -7.62 7.18 18.71
C ILE A 211 -7.23 8.19 19.79
N THR A 212 -6.81 9.37 19.34
CA THR A 212 -6.54 10.49 20.23
C THR A 212 -7.85 11.17 20.67
N GLU A 213 -7.76 12.00 21.70
CA GLU A 213 -8.89 12.81 22.17
C GLU A 213 -9.55 13.61 21.01
N ASP A 214 -8.74 14.21 20.12
CA ASP A 214 -9.24 14.96 18.96
C ASP A 214 -9.95 14.05 17.93
N ILE A 215 -9.49 12.82 17.73
CA ILE A 215 -10.16 11.87 16.84
C ILE A 215 -11.49 11.42 17.47
N PHE A 216 -11.50 11.20 18.79
CA PHE A 216 -12.70 10.80 19.51
C PHE A 216 -13.75 11.92 19.48
N LYS A 217 -13.38 13.18 19.71
CA LYS A 217 -14.27 14.34 19.61
C LYS A 217 -14.85 14.51 18.22
N ARG A 218 -14.02 14.41 17.17
CA ARG A 218 -14.52 14.46 15.79
C ARG A 218 -15.49 13.32 15.48
N TYR A 219 -15.25 12.14 16.00
CA TYR A 219 -16.20 11.03 15.88
C TYR A 219 -17.54 11.38 16.55
N LEU A 220 -17.52 11.92 17.78
CA LEU A 220 -18.73 12.35 18.48
C LEU A 220 -19.52 13.41 17.69
N GLU A 221 -18.84 14.37 17.04
CA GLU A 221 -19.48 15.33 16.14
C GLU A 221 -20.24 14.63 15.00
N THR A 222 -19.65 13.61 14.39
CA THR A 222 -20.32 12.85 13.30
C THR A 222 -21.54 12.08 13.79
N THR A 223 -21.61 11.76 15.09
CA THR A 223 -22.77 11.11 15.71
C THR A 223 -23.84 12.11 16.19
N GLY A 224 -23.64 13.43 15.94
CA GLY A 224 -24.61 14.47 16.26
C GLY A 224 -24.42 15.13 17.60
N VAL A 225 -23.32 14.91 18.31
CA VAL A 225 -22.99 15.62 19.53
C VAL A 225 -22.58 17.06 19.20
N GLY A 226 -23.25 18.05 19.76
CA GLY A 226 -22.91 19.46 19.55
C GLY A 226 -21.53 19.82 20.11
N ILE A 227 -20.82 20.72 19.42
CA ILE A 227 -19.42 21.08 19.73
C ILE A 227 -19.26 21.51 21.20
N SER A 228 -20.21 22.24 21.75
CA SER A 228 -20.20 22.70 23.14
C SER A 228 -20.30 21.60 24.19
N TYR A 229 -20.72 20.40 23.81
CA TYR A 229 -20.89 19.23 24.70
C TYR A 229 -19.83 18.15 24.54
N LEU A 230 -18.86 18.34 23.65
CA LEU A 230 -17.86 17.31 23.34
C LEU A 230 -17.00 16.94 24.56
N ASP A 231 -16.49 17.94 25.29
CA ASP A 231 -15.66 17.72 26.48
C ASP A 231 -16.45 17.02 27.59
N GLU A 232 -17.66 17.44 27.83
CA GLU A 232 -18.55 16.81 28.80
C GLU A 232 -18.86 15.35 28.40
N THR A 233 -19.12 15.11 27.12
CA THR A 233 -19.41 13.75 26.60
C THR A 233 -18.21 12.84 26.70
N CYS A 234 -16.98 13.33 26.42
CA CYS A 234 -15.75 12.59 26.63
C CYS A 234 -15.53 12.25 28.12
N ALA A 235 -15.71 13.22 29.01
CA ALA A 235 -15.57 13.00 30.45
C ALA A 235 -16.61 11.99 30.95
N ARG A 236 -17.86 12.07 30.51
CA ARG A 236 -18.93 11.13 30.84
C ARG A 236 -18.63 9.73 30.32
N PHE A 237 -18.08 9.59 29.11
CA PHE A 237 -17.65 8.31 28.56
C PHE A 237 -16.61 7.62 29.47
N LEU A 238 -15.56 8.36 29.89
CA LEU A 238 -14.53 7.82 30.79
C LEU A 238 -15.10 7.50 32.19
N LYS A 239 -15.98 8.36 32.68
CA LYS A 239 -16.68 8.13 33.96
C LYS A 239 -17.51 6.86 33.94
N ASN A 240 -18.28 6.63 32.87
CA ASN A 240 -19.06 5.40 32.71
C ASN A 240 -18.16 4.16 32.75
N LYS A 241 -16.99 4.21 32.07
CA LYS A 241 -15.99 3.14 32.11
C LYS A 241 -15.48 2.88 33.54
N MET A 242 -15.22 3.94 34.28
CA MET A 242 -14.80 3.83 35.67
C MET A 242 -15.92 3.27 36.57
N ASP A 243 -17.16 3.70 36.37
CA ASP A 243 -18.32 3.20 37.10
C ASP A 243 -18.61 1.71 36.78
N ASP A 244 -18.31 1.27 35.55
CA ASP A 244 -18.32 -0.15 35.13
C ASP A 244 -17.15 -0.98 35.70
N GLY A 245 -16.26 -0.34 36.47
CA GLY A 245 -15.15 -0.99 37.16
C GLY A 245 -13.85 -1.10 36.36
N PHE A 246 -13.75 -0.51 35.16
CA PHE A 246 -12.53 -0.53 34.40
C PHE A 246 -11.52 0.50 34.93
N TYR A 247 -10.29 0.06 35.13
CA TYR A 247 -9.16 0.93 35.49
C TYR A 247 -8.33 1.33 34.25
N SER A 248 -8.04 0.37 33.39
CA SER A 248 -7.40 0.61 32.08
C SER A 248 -8.10 -0.25 31.03
N ASP A 249 -8.26 0.27 29.81
CA ASP A 249 -9.08 -0.36 28.78
C ASP A 249 -8.48 -0.14 27.38
N ALA A 250 -8.43 -1.17 26.53
CA ALA A 250 -7.95 -1.05 25.17
C ALA A 250 -8.71 -1.95 24.18
N TRP A 251 -9.05 -1.39 23.03
CA TRP A 251 -9.77 -2.04 21.93
C TRP A 251 -8.91 -1.97 20.67
N VAL A 252 -8.26 -3.07 20.32
CA VAL A 252 -7.31 -3.16 19.21
C VAL A 252 -8.00 -3.78 18.02
N PRO A 253 -8.09 -3.08 16.85
CA PRO A 253 -8.73 -3.63 15.67
C PRO A 253 -7.96 -4.83 15.12
N ILE A 254 -8.70 -5.79 14.57
CA ILE A 254 -8.18 -6.87 13.73
C ILE A 254 -8.42 -6.44 12.29
N LEU A 255 -7.35 -6.13 11.56
CA LEU A 255 -7.42 -5.62 10.20
C LEU A 255 -7.07 -6.72 9.20
N PHE A 256 -7.91 -6.87 8.19
CA PHE A 256 -7.61 -7.64 6.99
C PHE A 256 -7.72 -6.71 5.78
N HIS A 257 -6.59 -6.26 5.24
CA HIS A 257 -6.51 -5.15 4.29
C HIS A 257 -7.25 -3.90 4.82
N GLU A 258 -8.09 -3.27 4.01
CA GLU A 258 -8.90 -2.11 4.40
C GLU A 258 -10.13 -2.47 5.26
N TYR A 259 -10.27 -3.73 5.68
CA TYR A 259 -11.45 -4.18 6.41
C TYR A 259 -11.14 -4.40 7.89
N VAL A 260 -11.98 -3.86 8.75
CA VAL A 260 -11.97 -4.18 10.19
C VAL A 260 -12.83 -5.42 10.39
N ILE A 261 -12.18 -6.56 10.54
CA ILE A 261 -12.87 -7.86 10.67
C ILE A 261 -13.31 -8.19 12.11
N GLY A 262 -12.82 -7.39 13.08
CA GLY A 262 -13.11 -7.55 14.48
C GLY A 262 -12.19 -6.73 15.36
N TYR A 263 -12.13 -7.08 16.63
CA TYR A 263 -11.23 -6.43 17.59
C TYR A 263 -10.80 -7.39 18.70
N ILE A 264 -9.69 -7.05 19.35
CA ILE A 264 -9.25 -7.62 20.62
C ILE A 264 -9.48 -6.54 21.68
N HIS A 265 -10.35 -6.81 22.63
CA HIS A 265 -10.61 -5.99 23.81
C HIS A 265 -9.88 -6.55 25.00
N ILE A 266 -9.09 -5.74 25.69
CA ILE A 266 -8.37 -6.09 26.92
C ILE A 266 -8.66 -5.02 27.97
N TRP A 267 -8.73 -5.44 29.25
CA TRP A 267 -9.01 -4.52 30.33
C TRP A 267 -8.35 -4.91 31.64
N ILE A 268 -8.17 -3.92 32.51
CA ILE A 268 -7.73 -4.06 33.91
C ILE A 268 -8.84 -3.48 34.79
N VAL A 269 -9.25 -4.24 35.81
CA VAL A 269 -10.20 -3.81 36.85
C VAL A 269 -9.50 -3.59 38.19
N LYS A 270 -8.35 -4.24 38.40
CA LYS A 270 -7.62 -4.17 39.66
C LYS A 270 -6.62 -3.01 39.66
N GLN A 271 -6.82 -2.05 40.54
CA GLN A 271 -5.91 -0.88 40.70
C GLN A 271 -4.48 -1.26 41.17
N ASN A 272 -4.26 -2.47 41.62
CA ASN A 272 -2.92 -2.94 42.00
C ASN A 272 -2.08 -3.44 40.83
N ARG A 273 -2.62 -3.50 39.61
CA ARG A 273 -1.88 -3.71 38.36
C ARG A 273 -1.44 -2.38 37.76
N LEU A 274 -0.30 -2.40 37.07
CA LEU A 274 0.12 -1.28 36.24
C LEU A 274 -0.88 -1.09 35.08
N PRO A 275 -1.26 0.15 34.78
CA PRO A 275 -2.10 0.43 33.61
C PRO A 275 -1.39 0.00 32.33
N PHE A 276 -2.13 -0.20 31.26
CA PHE A 276 -1.56 -0.52 29.96
C PHE A 276 -0.66 0.63 29.48
N ASP A 277 0.47 0.25 28.90
CA ASP A 277 1.37 1.12 28.18
C ASP A 277 1.37 0.77 26.67
N PHE A 278 2.15 1.51 25.89
CA PHE A 278 2.27 1.27 24.45
C PHE A 278 2.94 -0.07 24.12
N SER A 279 3.77 -0.62 25.01
CA SER A 279 4.40 -1.93 24.81
C SER A 279 3.36 -3.05 24.82
N VAL A 280 2.39 -2.97 25.73
CA VAL A 280 1.25 -3.90 25.76
C VAL A 280 0.42 -3.78 24.48
N LEU A 281 0.15 -2.55 24.03
CA LEU A 281 -0.59 -2.32 22.78
C LEU A 281 0.15 -2.89 21.56
N ASP A 282 1.47 -2.73 21.48
CA ASP A 282 2.27 -3.31 20.40
C ASP A 282 2.16 -4.83 20.37
N ASN A 283 2.21 -5.50 21.53
CA ASN A 283 2.01 -6.94 21.61
C ASN A 283 0.63 -7.36 21.11
N VAL A 284 -0.44 -6.69 21.57
CA VAL A 284 -1.81 -6.99 21.14
C VAL A 284 -2.00 -6.70 19.65
N TYR A 285 -1.38 -5.64 19.16
CA TYR A 285 -1.41 -5.30 17.73
C TYR A 285 -0.69 -6.37 16.88
N GLN A 286 0.45 -6.90 17.33
CA GLN A 286 1.07 -8.04 16.64
C GLN A 286 0.17 -9.28 16.68
N PHE A 287 -0.49 -9.56 17.80
CA PHE A 287 -1.46 -10.65 17.87
C PHE A 287 -2.61 -10.46 16.90
N SER A 288 -3.15 -9.24 16.77
CA SER A 288 -4.24 -8.96 15.83
C SER A 288 -3.83 -9.24 14.37
N LYS A 289 -2.58 -8.91 14.00
CA LYS A 289 -2.02 -9.20 12.67
C LYS A 289 -1.93 -10.70 12.41
N VAL A 290 -1.30 -11.41 13.34
CA VAL A 290 -1.12 -12.86 13.20
C VAL A 290 -2.48 -13.57 13.18
N LEU A 291 -3.46 -13.09 13.94
CA LEU A 291 -4.82 -13.62 13.91
C LEU A 291 -5.51 -13.40 12.56
N ALA A 292 -5.42 -12.18 12.00
CA ALA A 292 -5.98 -11.88 10.68
C ALA A 292 -5.37 -12.76 9.59
N PHE A 293 -4.05 -12.93 9.61
CA PHE A 293 -3.34 -13.83 8.68
C PHE A 293 -3.80 -15.29 8.86
N SER A 294 -3.86 -15.75 10.07
CA SER A 294 -4.29 -17.14 10.35
C SER A 294 -5.74 -17.39 9.94
N LEU A 295 -6.64 -16.42 10.09
CA LEU A 295 -8.01 -16.50 9.60
C LEU A 295 -8.04 -16.64 8.07
N LYS A 296 -7.19 -15.87 7.34
CA LYS A 296 -7.05 -16.00 5.89
C LYS A 296 -6.58 -17.40 5.50
N GLU A 297 -5.48 -17.88 6.08
CA GLU A 297 -4.90 -19.19 5.74
C GLU A 297 -5.84 -20.38 6.06
N ASN A 298 -6.76 -20.20 7.01
CA ASN A 298 -7.77 -21.20 7.34
C ASN A 298 -9.10 -21.00 6.57
N GLY A 299 -9.09 -20.23 5.48
CA GLY A 299 -10.24 -20.06 4.57
C GLY A 299 -11.43 -19.30 5.17
N TYR A 300 -11.22 -18.54 6.23
CA TYR A 300 -12.32 -17.84 6.93
C TYR A 300 -13.08 -16.86 6.06
N PHE A 301 -12.41 -16.25 5.08
CA PHE A 301 -12.98 -15.28 4.16
C PHE A 301 -13.41 -15.87 2.83
N GLU A 302 -13.12 -17.16 2.57
CA GLU A 302 -13.40 -17.80 1.30
C GLU A 302 -14.90 -17.95 1.06
N HIS A 303 -15.34 -17.63 -0.13
CA HIS A 303 -16.72 -17.79 -0.62
C HIS A 303 -16.78 -18.62 -1.92
N GLY A 304 -15.77 -19.44 -2.18
CA GLY A 304 -15.61 -20.28 -3.35
C GLY A 304 -14.36 -19.94 -4.15
N ARG A 305 -13.91 -20.91 -4.94
CA ARG A 305 -12.81 -20.72 -5.88
C ARG A 305 -13.31 -20.09 -7.17
N MET A 306 -12.69 -19.00 -7.58
CA MET A 306 -12.90 -18.48 -8.93
C MET A 306 -12.08 -19.34 -9.91
N GLN A 307 -12.77 -20.11 -10.74
CA GLN A 307 -12.12 -20.83 -11.81
C GLN A 307 -11.93 -19.89 -13.02
N ASN A 308 -10.68 -19.43 -13.21
CA ASN A 308 -10.23 -18.77 -14.47
C ASN A 308 -11.20 -17.69 -15.02
N GLU A 309 -11.59 -16.72 -14.21
CA GLU A 309 -12.41 -15.63 -14.69
C GLU A 309 -11.56 -14.62 -15.46
N ALA A 310 -11.77 -14.54 -16.77
CA ALA A 310 -11.15 -13.52 -17.61
C ALA A 310 -11.81 -12.16 -17.35
N PHE A 311 -11.01 -11.11 -17.31
CA PHE A 311 -11.50 -9.74 -17.20
C PHE A 311 -10.68 -8.77 -18.05
N GLU A 312 -11.27 -7.64 -18.38
CA GLU A 312 -10.61 -6.58 -19.11
C GLU A 312 -10.15 -5.49 -18.14
N GLY A 313 -8.86 -5.21 -18.14
CA GLY A 313 -8.23 -4.12 -17.42
C GLY A 313 -7.53 -3.17 -18.39
N LYS A 314 -7.68 -1.86 -18.21
CA LYS A 314 -6.97 -0.89 -19.04
C LYS A 314 -5.53 -0.79 -18.55
N VAL A 315 -4.58 -1.34 -19.30
CA VAL A 315 -3.14 -1.18 -19.01
C VAL A 315 -2.72 0.26 -19.28
N LEU A 316 -2.03 0.86 -18.33
CA LEU A 316 -1.56 2.25 -18.39
C LEU A 316 -0.07 2.32 -18.69
N ASP A 317 0.71 1.47 -18.06
CA ASP A 317 2.13 1.32 -18.30
C ASP A 317 2.57 -0.13 -18.10
N ILE A 318 3.67 -0.49 -18.76
CA ILE A 318 4.28 -1.82 -18.68
C ILE A 318 5.80 -1.69 -18.59
N SER A 319 6.45 -2.66 -17.96
CA SER A 319 7.91 -2.86 -17.97
C SER A 319 8.22 -4.35 -18.10
N ALA A 320 9.48 -4.70 -18.26
CA ALA A 320 9.87 -6.11 -18.30
C ALA A 320 9.60 -6.88 -16.99
N SER A 321 9.35 -6.20 -15.87
CA SER A 321 9.10 -6.82 -14.56
C SER A 321 7.67 -6.65 -14.02
N GLY A 322 6.78 -5.96 -14.75
CA GLY A 322 5.42 -5.73 -14.27
C GLY A 322 4.64 -4.68 -15.05
N LEU A 323 3.43 -4.42 -14.63
CA LEU A 323 2.53 -3.47 -15.28
C LEU A 323 1.65 -2.72 -14.26
N LEU A 324 1.04 -1.64 -14.73
CA LEU A 324 -0.03 -0.92 -14.04
C LEU A 324 -1.31 -1.01 -14.88
N PHE A 325 -2.40 -1.46 -14.28
CA PHE A 325 -3.69 -1.42 -14.94
C PHE A 325 -4.76 -0.72 -14.10
N ALA A 326 -5.74 -0.14 -14.77
CA ALA A 326 -6.93 0.44 -14.18
C ALA A 326 -8.14 -0.49 -14.37
N TYR A 327 -9.00 -0.54 -13.35
CA TYR A 327 -10.23 -1.32 -13.36
C TYR A 327 -11.41 -0.48 -12.85
N PRO A 328 -12.61 -0.58 -13.46
CA PRO A 328 -13.76 0.26 -13.11
C PRO A 328 -14.19 0.09 -11.66
N LEU A 329 -14.67 1.17 -11.05
CA LEU A 329 -15.29 1.14 -9.71
C LEU A 329 -16.66 0.43 -9.77
N GLY A 330 -17.06 -0.14 -8.62
CA GLY A 330 -18.40 -0.72 -8.45
C GLY A 330 -18.57 -2.15 -8.99
N THR A 331 -17.54 -2.78 -9.50
CA THR A 331 -17.58 -4.17 -9.95
C THR A 331 -17.37 -5.16 -8.81
N SER A 332 -18.02 -6.33 -8.88
CA SER A 332 -17.87 -7.38 -7.85
C SER A 332 -16.44 -7.91 -7.72
N LEU A 333 -15.68 -7.91 -8.83
CA LEU A 333 -14.29 -8.37 -8.86
C LEU A 333 -13.33 -7.48 -8.07
N LEU A 334 -13.63 -6.20 -7.87
CA LEU A 334 -12.76 -5.29 -7.11
C LEU A 334 -12.47 -5.78 -5.68
N ALA A 335 -13.40 -6.49 -5.06
CA ALA A 335 -13.20 -7.05 -3.72
C ALA A 335 -12.16 -8.17 -3.70
N THR A 336 -11.91 -8.82 -4.84
CA THR A 336 -10.95 -9.93 -4.96
C THR A 336 -9.53 -9.45 -5.31
N PHE A 337 -9.37 -8.23 -5.85
CA PHE A 337 -8.07 -7.66 -6.19
C PHE A 337 -7.37 -7.07 -4.97
N LEU A 338 -7.03 -7.93 -4.05
CA LEU A 338 -6.26 -7.57 -2.86
C LEU A 338 -4.78 -7.44 -3.19
N VAL A 339 -4.03 -6.70 -2.38
CA VAL A 339 -2.56 -6.75 -2.44
C VAL A 339 -2.16 -8.18 -2.10
N ASP A 340 -1.15 -8.69 -2.78
CA ASP A 340 -0.67 -10.07 -2.80
C ASP A 340 -1.54 -11.06 -3.59
N ALA A 341 -2.69 -10.65 -4.14
CA ALA A 341 -3.46 -11.51 -5.05
C ALA A 341 -2.68 -11.77 -6.35
N GLU A 342 -2.83 -12.98 -6.88
CA GLU A 342 -2.18 -13.43 -8.11
C GLU A 342 -3.15 -13.40 -9.29
N LEU A 343 -2.63 -12.94 -10.42
CA LEU A 343 -3.32 -12.90 -11.70
C LEU A 343 -2.48 -13.67 -12.73
N THR A 344 -3.13 -14.32 -13.68
CA THR A 344 -2.46 -14.72 -14.90
C THR A 344 -2.59 -13.57 -15.90
N VAL A 345 -1.46 -13.09 -16.41
CA VAL A 345 -1.38 -12.08 -17.46
C VAL A 345 -0.91 -12.74 -18.73
N THR A 346 -1.70 -12.67 -19.78
CA THR A 346 -1.34 -13.14 -21.12
C THR A 346 -1.00 -11.92 -21.96
N ILE A 347 0.24 -11.84 -22.44
CA ILE A 347 0.75 -10.76 -23.30
C ILE A 347 0.87 -11.34 -24.71
N GLU A 348 -0.01 -10.92 -25.61
CA GLU A 348 0.02 -11.29 -27.01
C GLU A 348 0.81 -10.22 -27.77
N ALA A 349 1.97 -10.61 -28.31
CA ALA A 349 2.81 -9.82 -29.20
C ALA A 349 2.76 -10.42 -30.62
N PRO A 350 3.18 -9.70 -31.68
CA PRO A 350 3.07 -10.18 -33.07
C PRO A 350 3.67 -11.56 -33.36
N TYR A 351 4.70 -11.93 -32.61
CA TYR A 351 5.45 -13.20 -32.88
C TYR A 351 5.54 -14.11 -31.65
N ARG A 352 4.97 -13.70 -30.51
CA ARG A 352 5.06 -14.48 -29.27
C ARG A 352 3.91 -14.16 -28.33
N THR A 353 3.38 -15.20 -27.70
CA THR A 353 2.44 -15.06 -26.60
C THR A 353 3.14 -15.47 -25.30
N ILE A 354 3.13 -14.60 -24.30
CA ILE A 354 3.71 -14.83 -22.98
C ILE A 354 2.55 -14.99 -21.98
N SER A 355 2.58 -16.07 -21.22
CA SER A 355 1.67 -16.25 -20.09
C SER A 355 2.47 -16.22 -18.79
N VAL A 356 2.22 -15.22 -17.94
CA VAL A 356 2.98 -15.00 -16.72
C VAL A 356 2.06 -14.81 -15.53
N THR A 357 2.47 -15.29 -14.37
CA THR A 357 1.83 -14.95 -13.11
C THR A 357 2.25 -13.55 -12.68
N ALA A 358 1.29 -12.71 -12.36
CA ALA A 358 1.51 -11.36 -11.88
C ALA A 358 0.90 -11.21 -10.48
N LYS A 359 1.68 -10.69 -9.53
CA LYS A 359 1.25 -10.43 -8.17
C LYS A 359 0.91 -8.96 -7.99
N ILE A 360 -0.26 -8.65 -7.45
CA ILE A 360 -0.65 -7.28 -7.11
C ILE A 360 0.21 -6.81 -5.93
N VAL A 361 1.08 -5.84 -6.15
CA VAL A 361 1.99 -5.30 -5.13
C VAL A 361 1.55 -3.95 -4.55
N ARG A 362 0.64 -3.27 -5.25
CA ARG A 362 0.04 -2.02 -4.77
C ARG A 362 -1.33 -1.80 -5.37
N ARG A 363 -2.17 -1.11 -4.61
CA ARG A 363 -3.50 -0.70 -5.02
C ARG A 363 -3.73 0.75 -4.59
N PHE A 364 -4.34 1.54 -5.45
CA PHE A 364 -4.83 2.88 -5.11
C PHE A 364 -6.08 3.16 -5.94
N LYS A 365 -6.86 4.17 -5.55
CA LYS A 365 -8.08 4.55 -6.25
C LYS A 365 -8.19 6.06 -6.37
N ASP A 366 -8.86 6.51 -7.40
CA ASP A 366 -9.37 7.87 -7.53
C ASP A 366 -10.89 7.87 -7.71
N LYS A 367 -11.46 8.96 -8.22
CA LYS A 367 -12.89 9.08 -8.47
C LYS A 367 -13.39 8.24 -9.65
N SER A 368 -12.51 7.81 -10.54
CA SER A 368 -12.82 7.16 -11.82
C SER A 368 -12.56 5.66 -11.82
N ALA A 369 -11.50 5.20 -11.16
CA ALA A 369 -11.05 3.82 -11.23
C ALA A 369 -10.26 3.38 -9.99
N CYS A 370 -10.08 2.06 -9.86
CA CYS A 370 -9.03 1.47 -9.05
C CYS A 370 -7.83 1.12 -9.92
N TYR A 371 -6.64 1.34 -9.41
CA TYR A 371 -5.36 1.12 -10.08
C TYR A 371 -4.58 0.03 -9.35
N PHE A 372 -4.02 -0.90 -10.11
CA PHE A 372 -3.31 -2.06 -9.60
C PHE A 372 -1.92 -2.14 -10.21
N GLY A 373 -0.89 -1.95 -9.38
CA GLY A 373 0.49 -2.21 -9.77
C GLY A 373 0.83 -3.65 -9.55
N CYS A 374 1.23 -4.35 -10.63
CA CYS A 374 1.56 -5.76 -10.61
C CYS A 374 3.04 -5.98 -10.88
N ARG A 375 3.61 -6.99 -10.22
CA ARG A 375 4.95 -7.51 -10.49
C ARG A 375 4.81 -8.89 -11.13
N PHE A 376 5.52 -9.15 -12.21
CA PHE A 376 5.63 -10.48 -12.81
C PHE A 376 6.47 -11.38 -11.90
N ILE A 377 5.99 -12.61 -11.69
CA ILE A 377 6.68 -13.65 -10.92
C ILE A 377 6.83 -14.89 -11.79
N ASN A 378 7.97 -15.57 -11.64
CA ASN A 378 8.27 -16.82 -12.35
C ASN A 378 8.18 -16.70 -13.89
N MET A 379 8.54 -15.54 -14.46
CA MET A 379 8.64 -15.39 -15.92
C MET A 379 9.88 -16.12 -16.43
N ALA A 380 9.75 -16.89 -17.51
CA ALA A 380 10.89 -17.58 -18.12
C ALA A 380 11.93 -16.56 -18.64
N PRO A 381 13.24 -16.86 -18.51
CA PRO A 381 14.30 -15.92 -18.93
C PRO A 381 14.19 -15.48 -20.40
N GLU A 382 13.77 -16.37 -21.29
CA GLU A 382 13.54 -16.07 -22.71
C GLU A 382 12.34 -15.13 -22.92
N ASP A 383 11.30 -15.19 -22.06
CA ASP A 383 10.15 -14.30 -22.11
C ASP A 383 10.51 -12.92 -21.58
N ILE A 384 11.31 -12.84 -20.51
CA ILE A 384 11.85 -11.58 -20.00
C ILE A 384 12.69 -10.91 -21.09
N ARG A 385 13.59 -11.65 -21.73
CA ARG A 385 14.43 -11.13 -22.82
C ARG A 385 13.59 -10.61 -23.98
N PHE A 386 12.63 -11.41 -24.44
CA PHE A 386 11.74 -11.00 -25.52
C PHE A 386 10.96 -9.74 -25.18
N LEU A 387 10.31 -9.72 -24.00
CA LEU A 387 9.53 -8.57 -23.55
C LEU A 387 10.41 -7.32 -23.40
N PHE A 388 11.61 -7.47 -22.85
CA PHE A 388 12.57 -6.40 -22.71
C PHE A 388 12.96 -5.82 -24.09
N GLU A 389 13.40 -6.67 -25.03
CA GLU A 389 13.79 -6.24 -26.37
C GLU A 389 12.61 -5.59 -27.12
N HIS A 390 11.39 -6.12 -26.90
CA HIS A 390 10.19 -5.60 -27.53
C HIS A 390 9.80 -4.21 -26.98
N LEU A 391 9.94 -4.01 -25.64
CA LEU A 391 9.58 -2.73 -25.00
C LEU A 391 10.62 -1.63 -25.22
N TYR A 392 11.92 -1.98 -25.17
CA TYR A 392 13.00 -1.00 -25.13
C TYR A 392 13.78 -0.88 -26.44
N GLY A 393 13.56 -1.79 -27.40
CA GLY A 393 14.22 -1.77 -28.72
C GLY A 393 15.72 -2.04 -28.69
N ARG A 394 16.24 -2.56 -27.59
CA ARG A 394 17.65 -2.96 -27.42
C ARG A 394 17.77 -4.34 -26.78
N ARG A 395 18.92 -4.99 -26.95
CA ARG A 395 19.19 -6.25 -26.28
C ARG A 395 19.49 -6.02 -24.80
N ILE A 396 19.19 -7.05 -24.00
CA ILE A 396 19.63 -7.11 -22.61
C ILE A 396 21.17 -7.15 -22.57
N ASP A 397 21.78 -6.31 -21.76
CA ASP A 397 23.21 -6.31 -21.50
C ASP A 397 23.58 -6.94 -20.14
N ALA A 398 24.88 -6.95 -19.81
CA ALA A 398 25.36 -7.56 -18.56
C ALA A 398 24.86 -6.82 -17.30
N ASP A 399 24.65 -5.52 -17.39
CA ASP A 399 24.14 -4.72 -16.26
C ASP A 399 22.65 -5.03 -16.02
N ASP A 400 21.89 -5.25 -17.09
CA ASP A 400 20.49 -5.71 -16.98
C ASP A 400 20.38 -7.12 -16.40
N THR A 401 21.33 -8.03 -16.72
CA THR A 401 21.33 -9.43 -16.25
C THR A 401 21.69 -9.57 -14.77
N ALA A 402 22.42 -8.64 -14.18
CA ALA A 402 22.68 -8.63 -12.74
C ALA A 402 21.38 -8.54 -11.92
N PHE A 403 20.34 -7.94 -12.47
CA PHE A 403 19.01 -7.90 -11.86
C PHE A 403 18.23 -9.20 -11.98
N LEU A 404 18.48 -10.00 -13.01
CA LEU A 404 17.81 -11.30 -13.21
C LEU A 404 18.28 -12.35 -12.23
N ALA A 405 19.54 -12.30 -11.80
CA ALA A 405 20.14 -13.24 -10.85
C ALA A 405 19.64 -13.07 -9.40
N GLY A 406 19.06 -11.94 -9.07
CA GLY A 406 18.46 -11.66 -7.75
C GLY A 406 16.98 -12.07 -7.60
N GLN A 407 16.38 -12.70 -8.62
CA GLN A 407 14.98 -13.15 -8.62
C GLN A 407 14.80 -14.67 -8.47
N VAL A 408 15.89 -15.42 -8.20
CA VAL A 408 15.85 -16.87 -7.94
C VAL A 408 15.77 -17.16 -6.45
#